data_12db91e4a17000ac9e624d7911368644
#
_entry.id   12db91e4a17000ac9e624d7911368644
#
_cell.length_a   1.000
_cell.length_b   1.000
_cell.length_c   1.000
_cell.angle_alpha   90.00
_cell.angle_beta   90.00
_cell.angle_gamma   90.00
#
_symmetry.space_group_name_H-M   'P 1'
#
loop_
_entity.id
_entity.type
_entity.pdbx_description
1 polymer ?
#
loop_
_entity_poly.entity_id
_entity_poly.type
_entity_poly.pdbx_seq_one_letter_code
_entity_poly.pdbx_strand_id
1 'polypeptide(L)'
;MSTTGDTSDTSDTSDMVETGETGGLSIDTTLTDGVVTLRPISKGDIDQITLACQDLELQRYIPVPRPYHRSDAEAYVALSHDLWPSGRKYVFTVVAADDPQVLLGVISLTVAGRCGNAAYWLTPAARGRHTASRSLRLLAGWAFKTLLLAVILLEIHDTNEASKRVSVTSGFHHSGDIEVATDEGPKAALLYVRLASDRPPHPRPS
;
A
#
# COMPACT_ATOMS: atom_id res chain seq x y z
N MET A 1 -0.61 -33.61 72.45
CA MET A 1 0.32 -34.17 71.46
C MET A 1 -0.11 -33.64 70.10
N SER A 2 0.42 -32.61 69.75
CA SER A 2 1.24 -32.11 68.66
C SER A 2 1.14 -32.94 67.36
N THR A 3 0.75 -32.33 66.30
CA THR A 3 1.53 -32.30 65.08
C THR A 3 0.96 -31.30 64.08
N THR A 4 1.79 -30.40 63.69
CA THR A 4 1.88 -29.41 62.66
C THR A 4 1.49 -29.92 61.28
N GLY A 5 0.67 -29.18 60.55
CA GLY A 5 0.40 -29.32 59.11
C GLY A 5 0.98 -28.14 58.35
N ASP A 6 1.87 -28.45 57.47
CA ASP A 6 2.61 -27.57 56.57
C ASP A 6 1.70 -27.08 55.43
N THR A 7 1.60 -25.76 55.22
CA THR A 7 0.93 -25.11 54.12
C THR A 7 1.96 -24.71 53.08
N SER A 8 2.05 -25.47 52.00
CA SER A 8 2.81 -25.09 50.82
C SER A 8 2.01 -24.11 49.97
N ASP A 9 2.47 -22.87 49.96
CA ASP A 9 2.08 -21.77 49.09
C ASP A 9 2.62 -22.04 47.67
N THR A 10 1.72 -22.29 46.73
CA THR A 10 2.04 -22.31 45.27
C THR A 10 1.54 -21.03 44.66
N SER A 11 2.45 -20.07 44.57
CA SER A 11 2.28 -18.88 43.77
C SER A 11 2.20 -19.23 42.29
N ASP A 12 0.98 -19.21 41.76
CA ASP A 12 0.67 -19.29 40.33
C ASP A 12 0.98 -17.92 39.68
N THR A 13 2.15 -17.83 39.06
CA THR A 13 2.54 -16.68 38.27
C THR A 13 1.97 -16.88 36.85
N SER A 14 0.73 -16.46 36.67
CA SER A 14 0.13 -16.34 35.34
C SER A 14 0.86 -15.24 34.58
N ASP A 15 1.81 -15.62 33.72
CA ASP A 15 2.38 -14.76 32.69
C ASP A 15 1.24 -14.29 31.76
N MET A 16 0.77 -13.09 32.01
CA MET A 16 -0.07 -12.35 31.08
C MET A 16 0.82 -11.97 29.88
N VAL A 17 0.74 -12.79 28.84
CA VAL A 17 1.18 -12.37 27.50
C VAL A 17 0.26 -11.22 27.09
N GLU A 18 0.73 -10.00 27.23
CA GLU A 18 0.13 -8.84 26.59
C GLU A 18 0.19 -9.06 25.07
N THR A 19 -0.91 -9.52 24.50
CA THR A 19 -1.16 -9.39 23.06
C THR A 19 -1.28 -7.91 22.77
N GLY A 20 -0.19 -7.31 22.27
CA GLY A 20 -0.19 -5.93 21.80
C GLY A 20 -1.33 -5.72 20.81
N GLU A 21 -2.38 -5.06 21.25
CA GLU A 21 -3.39 -4.50 20.38
C GLU A 21 -2.69 -3.57 19.41
N THR A 22 -2.56 -4.01 18.16
CA THR A 22 -2.23 -3.15 17.03
C THR A 22 -3.43 -2.23 16.85
N GLY A 23 -3.46 -1.11 17.57
CA GLY A 23 -4.47 -0.08 17.43
C GLY A 23 -4.56 0.30 15.96
N GLY A 24 -5.68 -0.01 15.32
CA GLY A 24 -5.90 0.30 13.91
C GLY A 24 -5.70 1.80 13.68
N LEU A 25 -4.86 2.15 12.69
CA LEU A 25 -4.62 3.55 12.33
C LEU A 25 -5.92 4.20 11.91
N SER A 26 -6.09 5.47 12.29
CA SER A 26 -7.23 6.26 11.86
C SER A 26 -7.34 6.30 10.33
N ILE A 27 -8.55 6.10 9.83
CA ILE A 27 -8.87 6.23 8.40
C ILE A 27 -8.67 7.67 7.88
N ASP A 28 -8.34 8.63 8.76
CA ASP A 28 -8.09 10.04 8.41
C ASP A 28 -6.61 10.34 8.04
N THR A 29 -5.79 9.30 7.89
CA THR A 29 -4.38 9.48 7.54
C THR A 29 -4.21 10.13 6.17
N THR A 30 -3.63 11.33 6.13
CA THR A 30 -3.30 12.05 4.91
C THR A 30 -1.79 12.28 4.83
N LEU A 31 -1.18 12.03 3.67
CA LEU A 31 0.25 12.20 3.43
C LEU A 31 0.45 13.19 2.28
N THR A 32 1.36 14.16 2.44
CA THR A 32 1.62 15.13 1.37
C THR A 32 3.09 15.54 1.32
N ASP A 33 3.56 15.90 0.13
CA ASP A 33 4.86 16.54 -0.11
C ASP A 33 4.71 17.97 -0.66
N GLY A 34 3.49 18.53 -0.61
CA GLY A 34 3.14 19.84 -1.13
C GLY A 34 2.83 19.87 -2.63
N VAL A 35 3.05 18.79 -3.37
CA VAL A 35 2.73 18.63 -4.80
C VAL A 35 1.65 17.59 -5.02
N VAL A 36 1.78 16.44 -4.36
CA VAL A 36 0.77 15.40 -4.35
C VAL A 36 0.30 15.13 -2.93
N THR A 37 -0.96 14.74 -2.80
CA THR A 37 -1.55 14.32 -1.53
C THR A 37 -2.12 12.93 -1.70
N LEU A 38 -1.82 12.06 -0.72
CA LEU A 38 -2.44 10.75 -0.56
C LEU A 38 -3.49 10.88 0.54
N ARG A 39 -4.74 10.70 0.23
CA ARG A 39 -5.82 10.64 1.21
C ARG A 39 -6.55 9.30 1.10
N PRO A 40 -7.21 8.83 2.17
CA PRO A 40 -8.02 7.63 2.08
C PRO A 40 -9.02 7.72 0.92
N ILE A 41 -9.20 6.59 0.24
CA ILE A 41 -10.19 6.48 -0.84
C ILE A 41 -11.61 6.70 -0.27
N SER A 42 -12.49 7.33 -1.03
CA SER A 42 -13.84 7.69 -0.58
C SER A 42 -14.89 7.40 -1.64
N LYS A 43 -16.16 7.43 -1.23
CA LYS A 43 -17.30 7.29 -2.18
C LYS A 43 -17.31 8.39 -3.25
N GLY A 44 -16.75 9.56 -2.96
CA GLY A 44 -16.62 10.65 -3.93
C GLY A 44 -15.68 10.34 -5.10
N ASP A 45 -14.83 9.32 -4.97
CA ASP A 45 -13.87 8.93 -6.01
C ASP A 45 -14.44 7.93 -7.03
N ILE A 46 -15.62 7.34 -6.75
CA ILE A 46 -16.20 6.23 -7.52
C ILE A 46 -16.32 6.57 -9.01
N ASP A 47 -16.84 7.74 -9.36
CA ASP A 47 -17.05 8.12 -10.76
C ASP A 47 -15.73 8.27 -11.52
N GLN A 48 -14.74 8.90 -10.89
CA GLN A 48 -13.42 9.10 -11.49
C GLN A 48 -12.64 7.79 -11.59
N ILE A 49 -12.76 6.88 -10.61
CA ILE A 49 -12.18 5.53 -10.66
C ILE A 49 -12.82 4.74 -11.79
N THR A 50 -14.16 4.77 -11.91
CA THR A 50 -14.89 4.07 -12.97
C THR A 50 -14.42 4.54 -14.35
N LEU A 51 -14.24 5.84 -14.54
CA LEU A 51 -13.74 6.39 -15.78
C LEU A 51 -12.28 6.01 -16.05
N ALA A 52 -11.41 6.12 -15.03
CA ALA A 52 -9.98 5.81 -15.16
C ALA A 52 -9.74 4.35 -15.51
N CYS A 53 -10.52 3.43 -14.96
CA CYS A 53 -10.40 1.99 -15.21
C CYS A 53 -10.88 1.56 -16.61
N GLN A 54 -11.41 2.48 -17.46
CA GLN A 54 -11.65 2.24 -18.90
C GLN A 54 -10.37 2.35 -19.73
N ASP A 55 -9.29 2.93 -19.19
CA ASP A 55 -8.02 3.07 -19.91
C ASP A 55 -7.39 1.70 -20.19
N LEU A 56 -7.23 1.38 -21.47
CA LEU A 56 -6.67 0.10 -21.93
C LEU A 56 -5.23 -0.13 -21.48
N GLU A 57 -4.43 0.92 -21.34
CA GLU A 57 -3.07 0.80 -20.84
C GLU A 57 -3.05 0.43 -19.34
N LEU A 58 -3.96 1.02 -18.56
CA LEU A 58 -4.15 0.66 -17.17
C LEU A 58 -4.59 -0.81 -17.05
N GLN A 59 -5.60 -1.21 -17.82
CA GLN A 59 -6.11 -2.59 -17.83
C GLN A 59 -5.08 -3.63 -18.27
N ARG A 60 -4.02 -3.23 -18.96
CA ARG A 60 -2.93 -4.12 -19.37
C ARG A 60 -2.12 -4.63 -18.18
N TYR A 61 -1.99 -3.81 -17.12
CA TYR A 61 -1.07 -4.06 -16.00
C TYR A 61 -1.76 -4.27 -14.66
N ILE A 62 -3.03 -3.92 -14.53
CA ILE A 62 -3.78 -4.15 -13.30
C ILE A 62 -4.94 -5.13 -13.52
N PRO A 63 -5.18 -6.05 -12.57
CA PRO A 63 -6.27 -7.00 -12.64
C PRO A 63 -7.59 -6.31 -12.29
N VAL A 64 -8.29 -5.79 -13.29
CA VAL A 64 -9.63 -5.21 -13.14
C VAL A 64 -10.62 -5.92 -14.04
N PRO A 65 -11.92 -6.03 -13.67
CA PRO A 65 -12.96 -6.57 -14.54
C PRO A 65 -13.00 -5.87 -15.90
N ARG A 66 -13.40 -6.60 -16.96
CA ARG A 66 -13.55 -6.09 -18.32
C ARG A 66 -14.86 -6.59 -18.89
N PRO A 67 -15.85 -5.70 -19.16
CA PRO A 67 -15.84 -4.25 -18.92
C PRO A 67 -15.82 -3.88 -17.45
N TYR A 68 -15.26 -2.71 -17.11
CA TYR A 68 -15.28 -2.17 -15.74
C TYR A 68 -16.52 -1.31 -15.54
N HIS A 69 -17.31 -1.62 -14.53
CA HIS A 69 -18.57 -0.95 -14.21
C HIS A 69 -18.46 -0.10 -12.96
N ARG A 70 -19.39 0.83 -12.77
CA ARG A 70 -19.50 1.62 -11.53
C ARG A 70 -19.60 0.73 -10.27
N SER A 71 -20.36 -0.37 -10.38
CA SER A 71 -20.49 -1.35 -9.28
C SER A 71 -19.15 -1.95 -8.83
N ASP A 72 -18.18 -2.10 -9.75
CA ASP A 72 -16.85 -2.61 -9.43
C ASP A 72 -16.06 -1.56 -8.62
N ALA A 73 -16.18 -0.28 -8.98
CA ALA A 73 -15.59 0.82 -8.21
C ALA A 73 -16.24 0.96 -6.83
N GLU A 74 -17.56 0.81 -6.72
CA GLU A 74 -18.30 0.81 -5.46
C GLU A 74 -17.83 -0.32 -4.53
N ALA A 75 -17.72 -1.54 -5.07
CA ALA A 75 -17.20 -2.70 -4.34
C ALA A 75 -15.75 -2.50 -3.90
N TYR A 76 -14.90 -1.95 -4.78
CA TYR A 76 -13.50 -1.66 -4.46
C TYR A 76 -13.35 -0.64 -3.33
N VAL A 77 -14.12 0.45 -3.35
CA VAL A 77 -14.12 1.47 -2.30
C VAL A 77 -14.62 0.88 -0.97
N ALA A 78 -15.73 0.13 -0.98
CA ALA A 78 -16.27 -0.51 0.21
C ALA A 78 -15.25 -1.48 0.84
N LEU A 79 -14.69 -2.39 0.04
CA LEU A 79 -13.66 -3.33 0.51
C LEU A 79 -12.43 -2.60 1.08
N SER A 80 -12.04 -1.48 0.48
CA SER A 80 -10.89 -0.69 0.96
C SER A 80 -11.15 -0.12 2.35
N HIS A 81 -12.37 0.33 2.63
CA HIS A 81 -12.79 0.80 3.94
C HIS A 81 -12.81 -0.32 5.00
N ASP A 82 -13.30 -1.51 4.63
CA ASP A 82 -13.37 -2.66 5.54
C ASP A 82 -11.98 -3.20 5.90
N LEU A 83 -11.03 -3.12 4.97
CA LEU A 83 -9.68 -3.63 5.19
C LEU A 83 -8.77 -2.67 5.95
N TRP A 84 -9.04 -1.37 5.93
CA TRP A 84 -8.21 -0.35 6.57
C TRP A 84 -8.08 -0.56 8.10
N PRO A 85 -9.17 -0.70 8.88
CA PRO A 85 -9.06 -0.90 10.33
C PRO A 85 -8.35 -2.20 10.71
N SER A 86 -8.39 -3.21 9.83
CA SER A 86 -7.69 -4.49 10.06
C SER A 86 -6.16 -4.39 9.96
N GLY A 87 -5.63 -3.26 9.48
CA GLY A 87 -4.21 -3.09 9.22
C GLY A 87 -3.64 -3.91 8.05
N ARG A 88 -4.50 -4.64 7.33
CA ARG A 88 -4.08 -5.56 6.26
C ARG A 88 -3.91 -4.89 4.91
N LYS A 89 -4.66 -3.83 4.65
CA LYS A 89 -4.56 -3.08 3.40
C LYS A 89 -4.93 -1.62 3.59
N TYR A 90 -4.09 -0.75 3.08
CA TYR A 90 -4.30 0.70 3.06
C TYR A 90 -4.42 1.15 1.61
N VAL A 91 -5.51 1.85 1.28
CA VAL A 91 -5.76 2.35 -0.07
C VAL A 91 -5.92 3.86 -0.03
N PHE A 92 -5.09 4.55 -0.79
CA PHE A 92 -5.10 6.00 -0.90
C PHE A 92 -5.45 6.44 -2.32
N THR A 93 -6.29 7.44 -2.40
CA THR A 93 -6.45 8.25 -3.61
C THR A 93 -5.28 9.21 -3.70
N VAL A 94 -4.69 9.32 -4.88
CA VAL A 94 -3.65 10.31 -5.21
C VAL A 94 -4.32 11.50 -5.84
N VAL A 95 -4.14 12.68 -5.26
CA VAL A 95 -4.67 13.96 -5.77
C VAL A 95 -3.56 15.00 -5.83
N ALA A 96 -3.74 16.09 -6.59
CA ALA A 96 -2.87 17.24 -6.52
C ALA A 96 -3.06 17.96 -5.17
N ALA A 97 -1.99 18.53 -4.61
CA ALA A 97 -2.09 19.20 -3.31
C ALA A 97 -2.94 20.49 -3.37
N ASP A 98 -2.96 21.16 -4.53
CA ASP A 98 -3.73 22.36 -4.83
C ASP A 98 -5.14 22.09 -5.38
N ASP A 99 -5.43 20.85 -5.80
CA ASP A 99 -6.76 20.45 -6.27
C ASP A 99 -7.12 19.03 -5.78
N PRO A 100 -7.62 18.91 -4.55
CA PRO A 100 -7.92 17.62 -3.93
C PRO A 100 -9.15 16.91 -4.53
N GLN A 101 -9.87 17.54 -5.45
CA GLN A 101 -11.04 16.96 -6.10
C GLN A 101 -10.69 16.15 -7.35
N VAL A 102 -9.51 16.39 -7.95
CA VAL A 102 -9.08 15.72 -9.16
C VAL A 102 -8.29 14.47 -8.83
N LEU A 103 -8.82 13.31 -9.22
CA LEU A 103 -8.15 12.02 -9.10
C LEU A 103 -6.96 11.94 -10.07
N LEU A 104 -5.76 11.82 -9.55
CA LEU A 104 -4.54 11.54 -10.30
C LEU A 104 -4.24 10.04 -10.39
N GLY A 105 -4.75 9.25 -9.45
CA GLY A 105 -4.55 7.82 -9.39
C GLY A 105 -4.91 7.22 -8.05
N VAL A 106 -4.52 5.97 -7.85
CA VAL A 106 -4.67 5.25 -6.59
C VAL A 106 -3.36 4.54 -6.27
N ILE A 107 -3.00 4.51 -5.00
CA ILE A 107 -1.88 3.74 -4.47
C ILE A 107 -2.33 2.93 -3.26
N SER A 108 -1.89 1.69 -3.15
CA SER A 108 -2.24 0.81 -2.05
C SER A 108 -1.03 0.11 -1.47
N LEU A 109 -1.16 -0.32 -0.22
CA LEU A 109 -0.19 -1.12 0.51
C LEU A 109 -0.92 -2.29 1.18
N THR A 110 -0.61 -3.50 0.78
CA THR A 110 -1.05 -4.73 1.46
C THR A 110 0.03 -5.14 2.45
N VAL A 111 -0.35 -5.43 3.70
CA VAL A 111 0.59 -5.69 4.80
C VAL A 111 0.46 -7.13 5.29
N ALA A 112 1.61 -7.79 5.44
CA ALA A 112 1.74 -9.12 6.04
C ALA A 112 2.95 -9.12 6.98
N GLY A 113 2.70 -9.12 8.30
CA GLY A 113 3.75 -8.96 9.29
C GLY A 113 4.50 -7.64 9.11
N ARG A 114 5.82 -7.71 8.93
CA ARG A 114 6.68 -6.53 8.69
C ARG A 114 7.00 -6.29 7.21
N CYS A 115 6.26 -6.93 6.31
CA CYS A 115 6.40 -6.78 4.86
C CYS A 115 5.17 -6.07 4.29
N GLY A 116 5.39 -5.12 3.38
CA GLY A 116 4.35 -4.46 2.60
C GLY A 116 4.50 -4.78 1.11
N ASN A 117 3.40 -5.02 0.41
CA ASN A 117 3.36 -5.07 -1.06
C ASN A 117 2.60 -3.85 -1.56
N ALA A 118 3.28 -2.95 -2.27
CA ALA A 118 2.69 -1.73 -2.79
C ALA A 118 2.26 -1.91 -4.25
N ALA A 119 1.12 -1.33 -4.59
CA ALA A 119 0.62 -1.28 -5.96
C ALA A 119 0.04 0.11 -6.25
N TYR A 120 0.11 0.55 -7.51
CA TYR A 120 -0.43 1.84 -7.91
C TYR A 120 -0.81 1.87 -9.39
N TRP A 121 -1.68 2.80 -9.71
CA TRP A 121 -1.98 3.20 -11.07
C TRP A 121 -2.26 4.71 -11.14
N LEU A 122 -2.08 5.31 -12.31
CA LEU A 122 -2.34 6.72 -12.56
C LEU A 122 -3.29 6.90 -13.74
N THR A 123 -4.10 7.96 -13.66
CA THR A 123 -4.85 8.45 -14.81
C THR A 123 -3.90 8.86 -15.95
N PRO A 124 -4.31 8.81 -17.22
CA PRO A 124 -3.46 9.24 -18.34
C PRO A 124 -2.89 10.65 -18.16
N ALA A 125 -3.70 11.59 -17.65
CA ALA A 125 -3.30 12.98 -17.42
C ALA A 125 -2.21 13.16 -16.34
N ALA A 126 -2.09 12.23 -15.42
CA ALA A 126 -1.12 12.28 -14.32
C ALA A 126 0.22 11.61 -14.65
N ARG A 127 0.31 10.88 -15.79
CA ARG A 127 1.53 10.18 -16.21
C ARG A 127 2.61 11.18 -16.65
N GLY A 128 3.88 10.79 -16.51
CA GLY A 128 5.02 11.60 -16.94
C GLY A 128 5.35 12.82 -16.04
N ARG A 129 4.60 13.05 -14.98
CA ARG A 129 4.72 14.21 -14.07
C ARG A 129 5.34 13.88 -12.70
N HIS A 130 6.06 12.77 -12.59
CA HIS A 130 6.61 12.26 -11.34
C HIS A 130 5.56 11.94 -10.24
N THR A 131 4.27 11.98 -10.54
CA THR A 131 3.18 11.68 -9.60
C THR A 131 3.37 10.34 -8.91
N ALA A 132 3.58 9.24 -9.67
CA ALA A 132 3.78 7.91 -9.11
C ALA A 132 4.99 7.84 -8.17
N SER A 133 6.14 8.40 -8.56
CA SER A 133 7.34 8.34 -7.74
C SER A 133 7.24 9.16 -6.46
N ARG A 134 6.52 10.30 -6.48
CA ARG A 134 6.20 11.08 -5.29
C ARG A 134 5.29 10.29 -4.34
N SER A 135 4.19 9.74 -4.87
CA SER A 135 3.23 8.93 -4.12
C SER A 135 3.89 7.72 -3.46
N LEU A 136 4.74 7.02 -4.21
CA LEU A 136 5.42 5.84 -3.70
C LEU A 136 6.44 6.19 -2.60
N ARG A 137 7.14 7.34 -2.70
CA ARG A 137 8.03 7.82 -1.63
C ARG A 137 7.26 8.21 -0.37
N LEU A 138 6.13 8.89 -0.50
CA LEU A 138 5.26 9.24 0.62
C LEU A 138 4.74 7.99 1.34
N LEU A 139 4.18 7.04 0.56
CA LEU A 139 3.68 5.78 1.10
C LEU A 139 4.77 5.01 1.84
N ALA A 140 5.95 4.84 1.22
CA ALA A 140 7.06 4.11 1.82
C ALA A 140 7.58 4.78 3.09
N GLY A 141 7.73 6.10 3.08
CA GLY A 141 8.16 6.87 4.25
C GLY A 141 7.21 6.73 5.43
N TRP A 142 5.91 6.78 5.16
CA TRP A 142 4.87 6.55 6.17
C TRP A 142 4.88 5.11 6.68
N ALA A 143 4.91 4.15 5.78
CA ALA A 143 4.87 2.72 6.12
C ALA A 143 6.06 2.30 7.00
N PHE A 144 7.27 2.79 6.71
CA PHE A 144 8.44 2.52 7.53
C PHE A 144 8.37 3.19 8.92
N LYS A 145 7.86 4.42 9.00
CA LYS A 145 7.82 5.20 10.25
C LYS A 145 6.64 4.81 11.14
N THR A 146 5.46 4.61 10.55
CA THR A 146 4.20 4.45 11.28
C THR A 146 3.81 2.99 11.45
N LEU A 147 3.95 2.18 10.37
CA LEU A 147 3.65 0.74 10.43
C LEU A 147 4.85 -0.10 10.85
N LEU A 148 6.03 0.51 10.99
CA LEU A 148 7.29 -0.14 11.37
C LEU A 148 7.63 -1.33 10.45
N LEU A 149 7.28 -1.23 9.18
CA LEU A 149 7.62 -2.26 8.20
C LEU A 149 9.14 -2.34 8.03
N ALA A 150 9.64 -3.54 7.78
CA ALA A 150 11.05 -3.76 7.48
C ALA A 150 11.35 -3.64 5.98
N VAL A 151 10.37 -3.98 5.13
CA VAL A 151 10.53 -4.07 3.69
C VAL A 151 9.23 -3.74 2.97
N ILE A 152 9.36 -3.08 1.81
CA ILE A 152 8.26 -2.87 0.87
C ILE A 152 8.66 -3.47 -0.48
N LEU A 153 7.75 -4.21 -1.07
CA LEU A 153 7.86 -4.89 -2.34
C LEU A 153 7.03 -4.20 -3.41
N LEU A 154 7.47 -4.31 -4.67
CA LEU A 154 6.70 -4.00 -5.86
C LEU A 154 6.87 -5.17 -6.83
N GLU A 155 5.77 -5.71 -7.30
CA GLU A 155 5.72 -6.70 -8.38
C GLU A 155 5.41 -5.96 -9.68
N ILE A 156 6.34 -5.97 -10.62
CA ILE A 156 6.24 -5.19 -11.84
C ILE A 156 6.29 -6.12 -13.04
N HIS A 157 5.22 -6.10 -13.84
CA HIS A 157 5.19 -6.86 -15.09
C HIS A 157 6.44 -6.54 -15.93
N ASP A 158 7.06 -7.56 -16.51
CA ASP A 158 8.35 -7.47 -17.19
C ASP A 158 8.38 -6.47 -18.35
N THR A 159 7.24 -6.19 -18.98
CA THR A 159 7.11 -5.21 -20.07
C THR A 159 6.74 -3.80 -19.59
N ASN A 160 6.54 -3.58 -18.27
CA ASN A 160 6.13 -2.27 -17.74
C ASN A 160 7.33 -1.35 -17.47
N GLU A 161 7.93 -0.81 -18.53
CA GLU A 161 9.09 0.07 -18.43
C GLU A 161 8.84 1.34 -17.61
N ALA A 162 7.58 1.85 -17.60
CA ALA A 162 7.22 3.01 -16.82
C ALA A 162 7.33 2.72 -15.32
N SER A 163 6.76 1.61 -14.85
CA SER A 163 6.84 1.21 -13.44
C SER A 163 8.25 0.85 -13.00
N LYS A 164 9.08 0.25 -13.86
CA LYS A 164 10.52 0.02 -13.58
C LYS A 164 11.26 1.33 -13.30
N ARG A 165 11.05 2.36 -14.12
CA ARG A 165 11.64 3.69 -13.87
C ARG A 165 11.15 4.35 -12.60
N VAL A 166 9.85 4.22 -12.31
CA VAL A 166 9.25 4.75 -11.07
C VAL A 166 9.85 4.07 -9.85
N SER A 167 9.99 2.74 -9.85
CA SER A 167 10.55 2.00 -8.71
C SER A 167 11.97 2.47 -8.39
N VAL A 168 12.86 2.51 -9.38
CA VAL A 168 14.25 2.98 -9.20
C VAL A 168 14.28 4.44 -8.70
N THR A 169 13.48 5.32 -9.30
CA THR A 169 13.40 6.74 -8.89
C THR A 169 12.88 6.90 -7.45
N SER A 170 12.12 5.92 -6.97
CA SER A 170 11.55 5.92 -5.60
C SER A 170 12.42 5.21 -4.57
N GLY A 171 13.63 4.78 -4.97
CA GLY A 171 14.60 4.14 -4.09
C GLY A 171 14.39 2.64 -3.90
N PHE A 172 13.67 2.00 -4.81
CA PHE A 172 13.59 0.54 -4.88
C PHE A 172 14.68 0.01 -5.81
N HIS A 173 15.17 -1.18 -5.52
CA HIS A 173 16.14 -1.88 -6.36
C HIS A 173 15.57 -3.22 -6.83
N HIS A 174 15.94 -3.65 -8.03
CA HIS A 174 15.58 -4.96 -8.57
C HIS A 174 16.22 -6.06 -7.71
N SER A 175 15.43 -7.02 -7.30
CA SER A 175 15.85 -8.10 -6.39
C SER A 175 15.79 -9.48 -7.04
N GLY A 176 15.06 -9.64 -8.13
CA GLY A 176 14.95 -10.92 -8.86
C GLY A 176 13.75 -10.96 -9.78
N ASP A 177 13.70 -12.03 -10.54
CA ASP A 177 12.58 -12.35 -11.43
C ASP A 177 11.64 -13.31 -10.70
N ILE A 178 10.34 -13.11 -10.85
CA ILE A 178 9.29 -13.89 -10.20
C ILE A 178 8.19 -14.25 -11.18
N GLU A 179 7.35 -15.18 -10.80
CA GLU A 179 6.07 -15.44 -11.46
C GLU A 179 4.93 -15.01 -10.55
N VAL A 180 4.00 -14.23 -11.08
CA VAL A 180 2.79 -13.79 -10.37
C VAL A 180 1.61 -14.58 -10.91
N ALA A 181 0.84 -15.21 -10.03
CA ALA A 181 -0.40 -15.88 -10.40
C ALA A 181 -1.44 -14.86 -10.85
N THR A 182 -2.04 -15.09 -12.02
CA THR A 182 -3.17 -14.30 -12.55
C THR A 182 -4.28 -15.21 -13.00
N ASP A 183 -5.48 -14.67 -13.22
CA ASP A 183 -6.62 -15.44 -13.75
C ASP A 183 -6.35 -16.07 -15.14
N GLU A 184 -5.38 -15.53 -15.88
CA GLU A 184 -4.94 -16.02 -17.19
C GLU A 184 -3.74 -16.99 -17.09
N GLY A 185 -3.34 -17.36 -15.86
CA GLY A 185 -2.15 -18.18 -15.57
C GLY A 185 -0.97 -17.35 -15.04
N PRO A 186 0.16 -17.99 -14.72
CA PRO A 186 1.34 -17.30 -14.20
C PRO A 186 1.94 -16.36 -15.25
N LYS A 187 2.27 -15.14 -14.82
CA LYS A 187 2.94 -14.14 -15.66
C LYS A 187 4.29 -13.76 -15.07
N ALA A 188 5.27 -13.58 -15.95
CA ALA A 188 6.59 -13.11 -15.59
C ALA A 188 6.52 -11.68 -15.04
N ALA A 189 7.15 -11.46 -13.90
CA ALA A 189 7.25 -10.18 -13.24
C ALA A 189 8.63 -10.01 -12.61
N LEU A 190 8.98 -8.76 -12.29
CA LEU A 190 10.21 -8.39 -11.63
C LEU A 190 9.88 -7.94 -10.21
N LEU A 191 10.62 -8.45 -9.24
CA LEU A 191 10.52 -8.04 -7.85
C LEU A 191 11.45 -6.86 -7.60
N TYR A 192 10.89 -5.75 -7.17
CA TYR A 192 11.63 -4.61 -6.67
C TYR A 192 11.42 -4.47 -5.17
N VAL A 193 12.49 -4.15 -4.45
CA VAL A 193 12.52 -4.14 -2.99
C VAL A 193 13.05 -2.80 -2.48
N ARG A 194 12.50 -2.30 -1.39
CA ARG A 194 13.05 -1.21 -0.61
C ARG A 194 13.01 -1.57 0.88
N LEU A 195 14.15 -1.45 1.55
CA LEU A 195 14.31 -1.71 2.98
C LEU A 195 14.12 -0.43 3.79
N ALA A 196 13.68 -0.58 5.03
CA ALA A 196 13.59 0.55 5.96
C ALA A 196 14.98 1.17 6.26
N SER A 197 16.06 0.39 6.12
CA SER A 197 17.44 0.84 6.29
C SER A 197 18.01 1.59 5.07
N ASP A 198 17.33 1.53 3.93
CA ASP A 198 17.80 2.20 2.73
C ASP A 198 17.71 3.73 2.90
N ARG A 199 18.73 4.43 2.42
CA ARG A 199 18.69 5.90 2.43
C ARG A 199 17.51 6.41 1.59
N PRO A 200 16.79 7.44 2.06
CA PRO A 200 15.77 8.05 1.22
C PRO A 200 16.42 8.56 -0.07
N PRO A 201 15.75 8.37 -1.23
CA PRO A 201 16.28 8.89 -2.50
C PRO A 201 16.41 10.41 -2.40
N HIS A 202 17.56 10.93 -2.83
CA HIS A 202 17.80 12.38 -2.85
C HIS A 202 16.71 13.08 -3.69
N PRO A 203 16.13 14.18 -3.20
CA PRO A 203 15.31 15.03 -4.05
C PRO A 203 16.16 15.49 -5.22
N ARG A 204 15.69 15.30 -6.46
CA ARG A 204 16.38 15.90 -7.61
C ARG A 204 16.27 17.40 -7.48
N PRO A 205 17.34 18.17 -7.72
CA PRO A 205 17.21 19.62 -7.83
C PRO A 205 16.19 19.94 -8.92
N SER A 206 15.31 20.86 -8.61
CA SER A 206 14.27 21.43 -9.48
C SER A 206 14.86 22.20 -10.66
#